data_83c2d6744c7e3c280853386b486a942e
#
_entry.id   83c2d6744c7e3c280853386b486a942e
#
_cell.length_a   1.000
_cell.length_b   1.000
_cell.length_c   1.000
_cell.angle_alpha   90.00
_cell.angle_beta   90.00
_cell.angle_gamma   90.00
#
_symmetry.space_group_name_H-M   'P 1'
#
loop_
_entity.id
_entity.type
_entity.pdbx_description
1 polymer ?
#
loop_
_entity_poly.entity_id
_entity_poly.type
_entity_poly.pdbx_seq_one_letter_code
_entity_poly.pdbx_strand_id
1 'polypeptide(L)'
;MKYRSRTEIVGNILDATNGGATKTKIMCAAFLSYGQLKEYLSVLIENNLIEYLDGTQTYKTTEKGLNYIYIKMYSEIGELLQQTTAIKNAN
;
A
#
# COMPACT_ATOMS: atom_id res chain seq x y z
N MET A 1 8.19 -20.38 1.89
CA MET A 1 7.84 -19.01 2.26
C MET A 1 7.83 -18.12 1.03
N LYS A 2 6.75 -17.42 0.80
CA LYS A 2 6.69 -16.50 -0.32
C LYS A 2 7.30 -15.16 0.04
N TYR A 3 8.18 -14.67 -0.81
CA TYR A 3 8.69 -13.32 -0.67
C TYR A 3 7.66 -12.34 -1.23
N ARG A 4 7.35 -11.33 -0.43
CA ARG A 4 6.49 -10.26 -0.90
C ARG A 4 7.34 -9.22 -1.61
N SER A 5 6.81 -8.65 -2.69
CA SER A 5 7.47 -7.54 -3.35
C SER A 5 7.36 -6.28 -2.48
N ARG A 6 8.27 -5.34 -2.70
CA ARG A 6 8.20 -4.05 -2.01
C ARG A 6 6.89 -3.34 -2.31
N THR A 7 6.39 -3.48 -3.52
CA THR A 7 5.12 -2.90 -3.93
C THR A 7 3.95 -3.46 -3.12
N GLU A 8 3.96 -4.77 -2.87
CA GLU A 8 2.93 -5.40 -2.04
C GLU A 8 3.00 -4.89 -0.61
N ILE A 9 4.20 -4.77 -0.07
CA ILE A 9 4.40 -4.28 1.30
C ILE A 9 3.91 -2.83 1.41
N VAL A 10 4.27 -1.99 0.47
CA VAL A 10 3.80 -0.59 0.42
C VAL A 10 2.27 -0.55 0.36
N GLY A 11 1.67 -1.38 -0.50
CA GLY A 11 0.22 -1.47 -0.60
C GLY A 11 -0.43 -1.86 0.71
N ASN A 12 0.16 -2.84 1.42
CA ASN A 12 -0.35 -3.26 2.73
C ASN A 12 -0.28 -2.14 3.76
N ILE A 13 0.82 -1.38 3.74
CA ILE A 13 0.98 -0.25 4.67
C ILE A 13 -0.04 0.85 4.36
N LEU A 14 -0.20 1.21 3.09
CA LEU A 14 -1.13 2.25 2.69
C LEU A 14 -2.57 1.86 3.01
N ASP A 15 -2.91 0.59 2.81
CA ASP A 15 -4.23 0.08 3.16
C ASP A 15 -4.46 0.13 4.67
N ALA A 16 -3.48 -0.30 5.45
CA ALA A 16 -3.57 -0.28 6.92
C ALA A 16 -3.69 1.14 7.46
N THR A 17 -3.05 2.12 6.80
CA THR A 17 -3.06 3.51 7.24
C THR A 17 -4.21 4.32 6.65
N ASN A 18 -5.05 3.71 5.83
CA ASN A 18 -6.24 4.36 5.31
C ASN A 18 -7.22 4.60 6.47
N GLY A 19 -7.38 5.85 6.85
CA GLY A 19 -8.17 6.22 8.03
C GLY A 19 -7.34 6.37 9.30
N GLY A 20 -6.06 6.00 9.26
CA GLY A 20 -5.13 6.15 10.39
C GLY A 20 -4.83 4.83 11.10
N ALA A 21 -3.58 4.63 11.46
CA ALA A 21 -3.14 3.44 12.18
C ALA A 21 -1.90 3.74 13.02
N THR A 22 -1.78 3.06 14.16
CA THR A 22 -0.59 3.12 14.99
C THR A 22 0.53 2.28 14.37
N LYS A 23 1.77 2.50 14.82
CA LYS A 23 2.91 1.69 14.38
C LYS A 23 2.67 0.20 14.59
N THR A 24 2.16 -0.16 15.77
CA THR A 24 1.89 -1.56 16.11
C THR A 24 0.90 -2.19 15.14
N LYS A 25 -0.17 -1.47 14.84
CA LYS A 25 -1.19 -1.95 13.90
C LYS A 25 -0.61 -2.13 12.51
N ILE A 26 0.23 -1.20 12.06
CA ILE A 26 0.88 -1.29 10.74
C ILE A 26 1.82 -2.51 10.70
N MET A 27 2.61 -2.70 11.75
CA MET A 27 3.51 -3.86 11.83
C MET A 27 2.76 -5.16 11.68
N CYS A 28 1.66 -5.29 12.42
CA CYS A 28 0.85 -6.51 12.35
C CYS A 28 0.20 -6.68 10.99
N ALA A 29 -0.37 -5.62 10.45
CA ALA A 29 -1.08 -5.69 9.17
C ALA A 29 -0.15 -5.99 7.99
N ALA A 30 1.07 -5.45 8.02
CA ALA A 30 2.03 -5.62 6.93
C ALA A 30 3.07 -6.70 7.22
N PHE A 31 3.00 -7.37 8.36
CA PHE A 31 3.93 -8.44 8.77
C PHE A 31 5.39 -7.99 8.69
N LEU A 32 5.68 -6.84 9.31
CA LEU A 32 7.03 -6.25 9.30
C LEU A 32 7.68 -6.32 10.67
N SER A 33 9.01 -6.44 10.67
CA SER A 33 9.78 -6.19 11.87
C SER A 33 9.82 -4.69 12.13
N TYR A 34 10.20 -4.30 13.34
CA TYR A 34 10.28 -2.88 13.70
C TYR A 34 11.26 -2.12 12.79
N GLY A 35 12.42 -2.73 12.50
CA GLY A 35 13.42 -2.12 11.63
C GLY A 35 12.90 -1.91 10.21
N GLN A 36 12.22 -2.91 9.67
CA GLN A 36 11.60 -2.79 8.35
C GLN A 36 10.52 -1.71 8.33
N LEU A 37 9.68 -1.69 9.36
CA LEU A 37 8.64 -0.67 9.49
C LEU A 37 9.23 0.74 9.44
N LYS A 38 10.29 0.98 10.20
CA LYS A 38 10.94 2.30 10.25
C LYS A 38 11.43 2.73 8.87
N GLU A 39 12.05 1.82 8.14
CA GLU A 39 12.54 2.11 6.79
C GLU A 39 11.40 2.46 5.84
N TYR A 40 10.35 1.64 5.82
CA TYR A 40 9.21 1.88 4.94
C TYR A 40 8.49 3.17 5.30
N LEU A 41 8.25 3.42 6.59
CA LEU A 41 7.57 4.66 7.02
C LEU A 41 8.37 5.89 6.60
N SER A 42 9.69 5.85 6.77
CA SER A 42 10.56 6.96 6.40
C SER A 42 10.42 7.29 4.91
N VAL A 43 10.51 6.28 4.06
CA VAL A 43 10.40 6.47 2.60
C VAL A 43 9.00 6.96 2.21
N LEU A 44 7.97 6.40 2.82
CA LEU A 44 6.59 6.79 2.48
C LEU A 44 6.28 8.21 2.92
N ILE A 45 6.80 8.64 4.07
CA ILE A 45 6.64 10.02 4.54
C ILE A 45 7.40 10.98 3.63
N GLU A 46 8.63 10.65 3.27
CA GLU A 46 9.43 11.48 2.35
C GLU A 46 8.75 11.69 1.01
N ASN A 47 8.03 10.68 0.54
CA ASN A 47 7.32 10.74 -0.73
C ASN A 47 5.88 11.23 -0.59
N ASN A 48 5.50 11.68 0.59
CA ASN A 48 4.17 12.25 0.88
C ASN A 48 3.03 11.25 0.64
N LEU A 49 3.30 9.96 0.77
CA LEU A 49 2.28 8.92 0.62
C LEU A 49 1.54 8.65 1.92
N ILE A 50 2.19 8.90 3.06
CA ILE A 50 1.57 8.88 4.38
C ILE A 50 2.00 10.11 5.15
N GLU A 51 1.23 10.45 6.19
CA GLU A 51 1.57 11.54 7.10
C GLU A 51 1.41 11.06 8.54
N TYR A 52 2.19 11.65 9.44
CA TYR A 52 2.09 11.35 10.86
C TYR A 52 1.20 12.39 11.52
N LEU A 53 0.21 11.91 12.27
CA LEU A 53 -0.71 12.76 13.01
C LEU A 53 -0.33 12.77 14.49
N ASP A 54 0.34 13.84 14.90
CA ASP A 54 0.92 13.94 16.23
C ASP A 54 -0.12 13.85 17.35
N GLY A 55 -1.29 14.44 17.13
CA GLY A 55 -2.35 14.45 18.15
C GLY A 55 -2.88 13.07 18.50
N THR A 56 -2.91 12.14 17.55
CA THR A 56 -3.40 10.78 17.74
C THR A 56 -2.29 9.75 17.72
N GLN A 57 -1.06 10.18 17.42
CA GLN A 57 0.09 9.30 17.28
C GLN A 57 -0.17 8.18 16.26
N THR A 58 -0.83 8.53 15.17
CA THR A 58 -1.15 7.59 14.08
C THR A 58 -0.55 8.07 12.76
N TYR A 59 -0.42 7.12 11.85
CA TYR A 59 -0.01 7.37 10.46
C TYR A 59 -1.23 7.26 9.59
N LYS A 60 -1.38 8.16 8.64
CA LYS A 60 -2.54 8.17 7.77
C LYS A 60 -2.11 8.31 6.32
N THR A 61 -2.74 7.51 5.44
CA THR A 61 -2.52 7.62 3.99
C THR A 61 -3.00 8.99 3.52
N THR A 62 -2.18 9.65 2.72
CA THR A 62 -2.51 10.94 2.11
C THR A 62 -3.34 10.72 0.85
N GLU A 63 -3.85 11.82 0.28
CA GLU A 63 -4.52 11.78 -1.01
C GLU A 63 -3.61 11.16 -2.09
N LYS A 64 -2.34 11.53 -2.08
CA LYS A 64 -1.35 10.97 -3.00
C LYS A 64 -1.20 9.46 -2.78
N GLY A 65 -1.20 9.01 -1.52
CA GLY A 65 -1.14 7.59 -1.19
C GLY A 65 -2.36 6.84 -1.68
N LEU A 66 -3.54 7.40 -1.55
CA LEU A 66 -4.78 6.81 -2.07
C LEU A 66 -4.72 6.70 -3.59
N ASN A 67 -4.23 7.73 -4.26
CA ASN A 67 -4.07 7.69 -5.72
C ASN A 67 -3.11 6.59 -6.15
N TYR A 68 -2.03 6.38 -5.40
CA TYR A 68 -1.09 5.31 -5.66
C TYR A 68 -1.79 3.94 -5.60
N ILE A 69 -2.62 3.73 -4.58
CA ILE A 69 -3.39 2.49 -4.45
C ILE A 69 -4.34 2.31 -5.63
N TYR A 70 -5.06 3.36 -6.01
CA TYR A 70 -6.00 3.31 -7.13
C TYR A 70 -5.30 2.97 -8.44
N ILE A 71 -4.18 3.61 -8.72
CA ILE A 71 -3.42 3.37 -9.94
C ILE A 71 -2.99 1.91 -10.00
N LYS A 72 -2.50 1.37 -8.89
CA LYS A 72 -2.09 -0.03 -8.81
C LYS A 72 -3.27 -0.96 -9.05
N MET A 73 -4.41 -0.69 -8.42
CA MET A 73 -5.63 -1.48 -8.62
C MET A 73 -6.08 -1.46 -10.07
N TYR A 74 -6.08 -0.29 -10.69
CA TYR A 74 -6.47 -0.15 -12.08
C TYR A 74 -5.55 -0.91 -13.02
N SER A 75 -4.24 -0.91 -12.74
CA SER A 75 -3.28 -1.70 -13.51
C SER A 75 -3.60 -3.18 -13.44
N GLU A 76 -3.85 -3.70 -12.24
CA GLU A 76 -4.16 -5.11 -12.03
C GLU A 76 -5.47 -5.49 -12.71
N ILE A 77 -6.49 -4.65 -12.54
CA ILE A 77 -7.81 -4.88 -13.19
C ILE A 77 -7.66 -4.80 -14.70
N GLY A 78 -6.88 -3.84 -15.19
CA GLY A 78 -6.62 -3.69 -16.61
C GLY A 78 -6.00 -4.94 -17.22
N GLU A 79 -5.04 -5.54 -16.53
CA GLU A 79 -4.42 -6.79 -17.00
C GLU A 79 -5.45 -7.91 -17.05
N LEU A 80 -6.27 -8.04 -16.01
CA LEU A 80 -7.33 -9.06 -15.98
C LEU A 80 -8.34 -8.86 -17.11
N LEU A 81 -8.73 -7.62 -17.36
CA LEU A 81 -9.67 -7.29 -18.42
C LEU A 81 -9.08 -7.57 -19.79
N GLN A 82 -7.80 -7.29 -19.99
CA GLN A 82 -7.11 -7.61 -21.23
C GLN A 82 -7.10 -9.11 -21.49
N GLN A 83 -6.82 -9.91 -20.48
CA GLN A 83 -6.86 -11.36 -20.60
C GLN A 83 -8.24 -11.85 -21.00
N THR A 84 -9.28 -11.32 -20.34
CA THR A 84 -10.66 -11.66 -20.62
C THR A 84 -11.04 -11.25 -22.04
N THR A 85 -10.65 -10.06 -22.46
CA THR A 85 -10.94 -9.55 -23.79
C THR A 85 -10.23 -10.40 -24.86
N ALA A 86 -8.98 -10.79 -24.61
CA ALA A 86 -8.23 -11.66 -25.51
C ALA A 86 -8.94 -13.00 -25.69
N ILE A 87 -9.44 -13.57 -24.61
CA ILE A 87 -10.20 -14.82 -24.68
C ILE A 87 -11.47 -14.65 -25.51
N LYS A 88 -12.21 -13.57 -25.28
CA LYS A 88 -13.42 -13.28 -26.05
C LYS A 88 -13.12 -13.04 -27.52
N ASN A 89 -12.02 -12.36 -27.81
CA ASN A 89 -11.64 -12.04 -29.19
C ASN A 89 -11.14 -13.27 -29.92
N ALA A 90 -10.70 -14.30 -29.22
CA ALA A 90 -10.26 -15.55 -29.82
C ALA A 90 -11.42 -16.41 -30.30
N ASN A 91 -12.61 -16.09 -29.88
CA ASN A 91 -13.83 -16.75 -30.36
C ASN A 91 -14.30 -16.12 -31.68
#